data_4e1cdc0cce3b1047721a1d3d3c5a9222
#
_entry.id   4e1cdc0cce3b1047721a1d3d3c5a9222
#
_cell.length_a   1.000
_cell.length_b   1.000
_cell.length_c   1.000
_cell.angle_alpha   90.00
_cell.angle_beta   90.00
_cell.angle_gamma   90.00
#
_symmetry.space_group_name_H-M   'P 1'
#
loop_
_entity.id
_entity.type
_entity.pdbx_description
1 polymer ?
#
loop_
_entity_poly.entity_id
_entity_poly.type
_entity_poly.pdbx_seq_one_letter_code
_entity_poly.pdbx_strand_id
1 'polypeptide(L)'
;MTDNVVSLESPKLRRRFRLSDLAIAGKLAAAAVDRDRPIVTHLVVTRRCNLSCGYCFEYDKVSPPVPRDVLEARIDHLAKLRSIFVTLTGGESLLHPDIVELVRYVRAKGMVPLLNTNGYLLTKATIEGLNAAGLYGLQLSIDNAVPNEVSKKSLKPLLPKLRLLARHARFRVRINTVLGSSNPEEALAVAKTCTSLGFETNCSLVREASGSLATPTPRTREVYQEIRALGRRLPAYLDDDYTMRLLDEGTIDWKCRAGARTFMVCEDGLVHLCQPRMGNPGTPLLAYTVDDIRREFDAPKPCAATCPIAFAHHASRLDGWRSQKGVPLLVGEVPPTGRRSAALVVL
;
A
#
# COMPACT_ATOMS: atom_id res chain seq x y z
N MET A 1 21.88 8.08 33.03
CA MET A 1 20.83 9.08 32.78
C MET A 1 19.59 8.36 32.34
N THR A 2 18.72 8.08 33.28
CA THR A 2 17.49 7.31 33.08
C THR A 2 16.45 8.23 32.50
N ASP A 3 16.21 8.09 31.19
CA ASP A 3 15.20 8.86 30.48
C ASP A 3 13.81 8.54 31.00
N ASN A 4 13.12 9.56 31.44
CA ASN A 4 11.71 9.59 31.79
C ASN A 4 10.87 8.98 30.67
N VAL A 5 10.55 7.70 30.78
CA VAL A 5 9.43 7.08 30.07
C VAL A 5 8.16 7.64 30.73
N VAL A 6 7.71 8.79 30.23
CA VAL A 6 6.37 9.28 30.55
C VAL A 6 5.41 8.19 30.11
N SER A 7 4.78 7.54 31.07
CA SER A 7 3.70 6.58 30.85
C SER A 7 2.59 7.33 30.11
N LEU A 8 2.56 7.18 28.80
CA LEU A 8 1.42 7.55 28.02
C LEU A 8 0.33 6.53 28.36
N GLU A 9 -0.66 6.93 29.13
CA GLU A 9 -1.92 6.21 29.13
C GLU A 9 -2.33 6.10 27.66
N SER A 10 -2.12 4.92 27.10
CA SER A 10 -2.46 4.65 25.73
C SER A 10 -3.98 4.75 25.62
N PRO A 11 -4.51 5.74 24.89
CA PRO A 11 -5.90 5.68 24.49
C PRO A 11 -6.00 4.38 23.73
N LYS A 12 -6.63 3.36 24.32
CA LYS A 12 -6.93 2.10 23.63
C LYS A 12 -7.70 2.52 22.39
N LEU A 13 -7.03 2.61 21.23
CA LEU A 13 -7.66 2.75 19.92
C LEU A 13 -8.49 1.48 19.73
N ARG A 14 -9.59 1.38 20.52
CA ARG A 14 -10.54 0.28 20.40
C ARG A 14 -11.09 0.37 18.97
N ARG A 15 -10.88 -0.68 18.22
CA ARG A 15 -11.53 -0.91 16.93
C ARG A 15 -13.04 -0.81 17.14
N ARG A 16 -13.59 0.40 17.11
CA ARG A 16 -15.03 0.61 17.14
C ARG A 16 -15.53 0.17 15.78
N PHE A 17 -16.37 -0.85 15.78
CA PHE A 17 -17.15 -1.23 14.63
C PHE A 17 -17.95 0.00 14.15
N ARG A 18 -17.89 0.29 12.87
CA ARG A 18 -18.58 1.43 12.27
C ARG A 18 -19.63 0.90 11.31
N LEU A 19 -20.73 1.62 11.16
CA LEU A 19 -21.72 1.31 10.11
C LEU A 19 -21.10 1.25 8.71
N SER A 20 -20.07 2.06 8.47
CA SER A 20 -19.29 1.99 7.23
C SER A 20 -18.61 0.64 6.99
N ASP A 21 -18.30 -0.12 8.04
CA ASP A 21 -17.66 -1.44 7.92
C ASP A 21 -18.67 -2.47 7.36
N LEU A 22 -19.96 -2.35 7.70
CA LEU A 22 -21.02 -3.16 7.08
C LEU A 22 -21.18 -2.85 5.59
N ALA A 23 -21.22 -1.56 5.24
CA ALA A 23 -21.31 -1.16 3.84
C ALA A 23 -20.11 -1.66 3.02
N ILE A 24 -18.91 -1.62 3.60
CA ILE A 24 -17.69 -2.17 2.97
C ILE A 24 -17.80 -3.70 2.83
N ALA A 25 -18.26 -4.40 3.87
CA ALA A 25 -18.46 -5.85 3.81
C ALA A 25 -19.45 -6.24 2.69
N GLY A 26 -20.54 -5.49 2.55
CA GLY A 26 -21.51 -5.67 1.45
C GLY A 26 -20.86 -5.46 0.06
N LYS A 27 -20.03 -4.43 -0.09
CA LYS A 27 -19.30 -4.18 -1.34
C LYS A 27 -18.30 -5.30 -1.67
N LEU A 28 -17.62 -5.84 -0.67
CA LEU A 28 -16.68 -6.95 -0.83
C LEU A 28 -17.42 -8.25 -1.16
N ALA A 29 -18.57 -8.52 -0.52
CA ALA A 29 -19.42 -9.67 -0.85
C ALA A 29 -19.92 -9.59 -2.29
N ALA A 30 -20.39 -8.41 -2.74
CA ALA A 30 -20.76 -8.19 -4.14
C ALA A 30 -19.57 -8.39 -5.09
N ALA A 31 -18.36 -7.95 -4.71
CA ALA A 31 -17.16 -8.16 -5.52
C ALA A 31 -16.73 -9.63 -5.59
N ALA A 32 -17.01 -10.43 -4.55
CA ALA A 32 -16.73 -11.86 -4.58
C ALA A 32 -17.53 -12.57 -5.69
N VAL A 33 -18.73 -12.10 -6.01
CA VAL A 33 -19.56 -12.64 -7.10
C VAL A 33 -19.25 -11.95 -8.43
N ASP A 34 -19.12 -10.63 -8.44
CA ASP A 34 -18.88 -9.79 -9.62
C ASP A 34 -17.36 -9.59 -9.84
N ARG A 35 -16.82 -10.27 -10.87
CA ARG A 35 -15.39 -10.18 -11.22
C ARG A 35 -15.00 -8.93 -12.02
N ASP A 36 -15.98 -8.19 -12.48
CA ASP A 36 -15.82 -7.09 -13.44
C ASP A 36 -15.54 -5.74 -12.75
N ARG A 37 -15.09 -5.76 -11.50
CA ARG A 37 -14.83 -4.55 -10.73
C ARG A 37 -13.53 -4.61 -9.93
N PRO A 38 -12.79 -3.51 -9.86
CA PRO A 38 -11.60 -3.42 -9.03
C PRO A 38 -11.98 -3.41 -7.54
N ILE A 39 -11.12 -4.03 -6.72
CA ILE A 39 -11.23 -3.99 -5.25
C ILE A 39 -10.41 -2.82 -4.71
N VAL A 40 -9.12 -2.74 -5.11
CA VAL A 40 -8.21 -1.69 -4.65
C VAL A 40 -7.52 -1.07 -5.85
N THR A 41 -7.65 0.24 -6.00
CA THR A 41 -6.90 1.02 -6.98
C THR A 41 -5.97 2.00 -6.28
N HIS A 42 -4.74 2.08 -6.75
CA HIS A 42 -3.77 3.05 -6.26
C HIS A 42 -3.70 4.21 -7.24
N LEU A 43 -3.95 5.43 -6.77
CA LEU A 43 -3.93 6.65 -7.57
C LEU A 43 -2.76 7.51 -7.12
N VAL A 44 -1.77 7.67 -7.99
CA VAL A 44 -0.62 8.56 -7.76
C VAL A 44 -1.07 9.99 -7.96
N VAL A 45 -1.04 10.79 -6.89
CA VAL A 45 -1.43 12.20 -6.91
C VAL A 45 -0.23 13.13 -7.18
N THR A 46 0.99 12.65 -6.93
CA THR A 46 2.25 13.35 -7.22
C THR A 46 3.41 12.37 -7.19
N ARG A 47 4.43 12.57 -8.03
CA ARG A 47 5.71 11.85 -7.89
C ARG A 47 6.65 12.55 -6.91
N ARG A 48 6.43 13.83 -6.64
CA ARG A 48 7.29 14.59 -5.75
C ARG A 48 7.29 14.00 -4.34
N CYS A 49 8.48 13.86 -3.74
CA CYS A 49 8.64 13.42 -2.37
C CYS A 49 9.62 14.33 -1.62
N ASN A 50 9.35 14.58 -0.34
CA ASN A 50 10.25 15.29 0.56
C ASN A 50 11.42 14.42 1.07
N LEU A 51 11.36 13.09 0.86
CA LEU A 51 12.41 12.13 1.21
C LEU A 51 13.08 11.54 -0.02
N SER A 52 14.29 10.96 0.16
CA SER A 52 15.07 10.25 -0.85
C SER A 52 15.50 8.89 -0.28
N CYS A 53 14.60 7.90 -0.34
CA CYS A 53 14.91 6.54 0.10
C CYS A 53 15.50 5.75 -1.05
N GLY A 54 16.65 5.09 -0.82
CA GLY A 54 17.41 4.39 -1.87
C GLY A 54 16.67 3.22 -2.52
N TYR A 55 15.73 2.58 -1.81
CA TYR A 55 14.93 1.48 -2.36
C TYR A 55 13.65 1.94 -3.10
N CYS A 56 13.36 3.26 -3.13
CA CYS A 56 12.11 3.77 -3.68
C CYS A 56 12.24 4.10 -5.16
N PHE A 57 11.33 3.60 -5.98
CA PHE A 57 11.30 3.81 -7.43
C PHE A 57 10.24 4.84 -7.87
N GLU A 58 9.46 5.40 -6.94
CA GLU A 58 8.23 6.16 -7.25
C GLU A 58 8.33 7.64 -6.94
N TYR A 59 9.53 8.20 -6.77
CA TYR A 59 9.63 9.61 -6.42
C TYR A 59 10.58 10.38 -7.32
N ASP A 60 10.35 11.67 -7.37
CA ASP A 60 11.31 12.68 -7.82
C ASP A 60 11.26 13.91 -6.88
N LYS A 61 12.02 14.95 -7.23
CA LYS A 61 12.10 16.19 -6.44
C LYS A 61 11.46 17.39 -7.14
N VAL A 62 11.05 17.23 -8.39
CA VAL A 62 10.77 18.35 -9.28
C VAL A 62 9.37 18.33 -9.87
N SER A 63 8.74 17.18 -10.04
CA SER A 63 7.42 17.08 -10.66
C SER A 63 6.37 17.91 -9.91
N PRO A 64 5.54 18.66 -10.63
CA PRO A 64 4.37 19.27 -10.02
C PRO A 64 3.36 18.21 -9.58
N PRO A 65 2.49 18.50 -8.62
CA PRO A 65 1.35 17.64 -8.33
C PRO A 65 0.46 17.51 -9.58
N VAL A 66 -0.20 16.37 -9.72
CA VAL A 66 -1.20 16.20 -10.78
C VAL A 66 -2.36 17.19 -10.53
N PRO A 67 -2.81 17.95 -11.50
CA PRO A 67 -3.89 18.92 -11.31
C PRO A 67 -5.15 18.26 -10.72
N ARG A 68 -5.85 18.99 -9.84
CA ARG A 68 -7.02 18.50 -9.13
C ARG A 68 -8.13 18.03 -10.06
N ASP A 69 -8.45 18.81 -11.08
CA ASP A 69 -9.48 18.49 -12.08
C ASP A 69 -9.17 17.20 -12.85
N VAL A 70 -7.89 16.97 -13.17
CA VAL A 70 -7.41 15.73 -13.78
C VAL A 70 -7.61 14.54 -12.83
N LEU A 71 -7.29 14.71 -11.54
CA LEU A 71 -7.50 13.66 -10.54
C LEU A 71 -8.99 13.39 -10.30
N GLU A 72 -9.83 14.43 -10.27
CA GLU A 72 -11.29 14.28 -10.15
C GLU A 72 -11.86 13.50 -11.34
N ALA A 73 -11.44 13.79 -12.58
CA ALA A 73 -11.83 13.01 -13.76
C ALA A 73 -11.40 11.53 -13.66
N ARG A 74 -10.19 11.28 -13.15
CA ARG A 74 -9.70 9.91 -12.90
C ARG A 74 -10.53 9.21 -11.81
N ILE A 75 -10.87 9.89 -10.72
CA ILE A 75 -11.72 9.37 -9.64
C ILE A 75 -13.12 9.06 -10.17
N ASP A 76 -13.67 9.92 -11.03
CA ASP A 76 -14.96 9.67 -11.68
C ASP A 76 -14.94 8.40 -12.53
N HIS A 77 -13.87 8.19 -13.27
CA HIS A 77 -13.72 6.99 -14.07
C HIS A 77 -13.57 5.73 -13.20
N LEU A 78 -12.79 5.80 -12.10
CA LEU A 78 -12.70 4.72 -11.12
C LEU A 78 -14.06 4.40 -10.49
N ALA A 79 -14.90 5.40 -10.26
CA ALA A 79 -16.27 5.20 -9.78
C ALA A 79 -17.15 4.51 -10.84
N LYS A 80 -17.02 4.85 -12.13
CA LYS A 80 -17.68 4.14 -13.25
C LYS A 80 -17.26 2.68 -13.33
N LEU A 81 -15.98 2.39 -13.09
CA LEU A 81 -15.47 1.02 -12.98
C LEU A 81 -15.87 0.33 -11.66
N ARG A 82 -16.58 1.04 -10.77
CA ARG A 82 -17.08 0.53 -9.48
C ARG A 82 -15.97 0.09 -8.52
N SER A 83 -14.81 0.75 -8.55
CA SER A 83 -13.73 0.50 -7.60
C SER A 83 -14.22 0.66 -6.15
N ILE A 84 -13.77 -0.23 -5.24
CA ILE A 84 -14.21 -0.18 -3.84
C ILE A 84 -13.32 0.75 -3.04
N PHE A 85 -12.00 0.50 -3.05
CA PHE A 85 -11.02 1.30 -2.36
C PHE A 85 -10.17 2.09 -3.34
N VAL A 86 -9.95 3.35 -3.05
CA VAL A 86 -8.99 4.19 -3.77
C VAL A 86 -7.93 4.63 -2.77
N THR A 87 -6.70 4.17 -2.98
CA THR A 87 -5.55 4.57 -2.20
C THR A 87 -4.86 5.74 -2.89
N LEU A 88 -4.97 6.93 -2.31
CA LEU A 88 -4.19 8.08 -2.74
C LEU A 88 -2.75 7.89 -2.29
N THR A 89 -1.83 7.92 -3.24
CA THR A 89 -0.42 7.59 -3.04
C THR A 89 0.47 8.44 -3.93
N GLY A 90 1.76 8.14 -3.99
CA GLY A 90 2.72 8.83 -4.85
C GLY A 90 4.10 8.83 -4.25
N GLY A 91 4.89 9.88 -4.50
CA GLY A 91 6.11 10.15 -3.74
C GLY A 91 5.73 10.43 -2.28
N GLU A 92 5.17 11.63 -2.01
CA GLU A 92 4.53 11.95 -0.73
C GLU A 92 3.18 12.63 -0.99
N SER A 93 2.12 11.94 -0.65
CA SER A 93 0.75 12.40 -0.94
C SER A 93 0.40 13.73 -0.26
N LEU A 94 0.96 13.99 0.93
CA LEU A 94 0.71 15.24 1.68
C LEU A 94 1.39 16.46 1.06
N LEU A 95 2.20 16.29 0.01
CA LEU A 95 2.68 17.41 -0.81
C LEU A 95 1.63 17.90 -1.81
N HIS A 96 0.57 17.13 -2.03
CA HIS A 96 -0.51 17.59 -2.89
C HIS A 96 -1.37 18.61 -2.15
N PRO A 97 -1.54 19.86 -2.67
CA PRO A 97 -2.24 20.92 -1.95
C PRO A 97 -3.71 20.57 -1.66
N ASP A 98 -4.36 19.84 -2.56
CA ASP A 98 -5.78 19.49 -2.46
C ASP A 98 -6.02 18.08 -1.89
N ILE A 99 -5.06 17.49 -1.17
CA ILE A 99 -5.18 16.09 -0.74
C ILE A 99 -6.44 15.82 0.10
N VAL A 100 -6.84 16.76 0.95
CA VAL A 100 -8.06 16.67 1.78
C VAL A 100 -9.31 16.68 0.92
N GLU A 101 -9.33 17.54 -0.10
CA GLU A 101 -10.46 17.63 -1.04
C GLU A 101 -10.57 16.38 -1.91
N LEU A 102 -9.44 15.83 -2.35
CA LEU A 102 -9.41 14.56 -3.09
C LEU A 102 -9.95 13.39 -2.25
N VAL A 103 -9.60 13.32 -0.95
CA VAL A 103 -10.19 12.34 -0.02
C VAL A 103 -11.71 12.51 0.05
N ARG A 104 -12.19 13.75 0.19
CA ARG A 104 -13.63 14.06 0.23
C ARG A 104 -14.30 13.65 -1.09
N TYR A 105 -13.66 13.92 -2.22
CA TYR A 105 -14.19 13.60 -3.53
C TYR A 105 -14.32 12.09 -3.77
N VAL A 106 -13.29 11.31 -3.44
CA VAL A 106 -13.35 9.83 -3.48
C VAL A 106 -14.54 9.32 -2.67
N ARG A 107 -14.72 9.87 -1.44
CA ARG A 107 -15.84 9.48 -0.58
C ARG A 107 -17.19 9.88 -1.18
N ALA A 108 -17.32 11.08 -1.72
CA ALA A 108 -18.54 11.57 -2.36
C ALA A 108 -18.96 10.70 -3.56
N LYS A 109 -17.99 10.12 -4.28
CA LYS A 109 -18.26 9.15 -5.35
C LYS A 109 -18.59 7.73 -4.84
N GLY A 110 -18.78 7.57 -3.54
CA GLY A 110 -19.18 6.31 -2.92
C GLY A 110 -18.06 5.28 -2.76
N MET A 111 -16.83 5.64 -3.05
CA MET A 111 -15.66 4.77 -2.84
C MET A 111 -15.06 4.98 -1.44
N VAL A 112 -14.18 4.10 -1.02
CA VAL A 112 -13.53 4.12 0.29
C VAL A 112 -12.13 4.72 0.16
N PRO A 113 -11.89 5.96 0.66
CA PRO A 113 -10.58 6.60 0.54
C PRO A 113 -9.58 6.03 1.53
N LEU A 114 -8.41 5.68 1.02
CA LEU A 114 -7.20 5.33 1.76
C LEU A 114 -6.08 6.31 1.40
N LEU A 115 -5.12 6.50 2.29
CA LEU A 115 -4.00 7.41 2.09
C LEU A 115 -2.69 6.75 2.53
N ASN A 116 -1.67 6.79 1.68
CA ASN A 116 -0.31 6.41 2.03
C ASN A 116 0.55 7.67 2.22
N THR A 117 1.35 7.72 3.29
CA THR A 117 2.23 8.85 3.59
C THR A 117 3.48 8.40 4.35
N ASN A 118 4.55 9.17 4.22
CA ASN A 118 5.72 9.06 5.10
C ASN A 118 5.52 9.84 6.43
N GLY A 119 4.49 10.65 6.56
CA GLY A 119 4.04 11.30 7.78
C GLY A 119 4.78 12.55 8.22
N TYR A 120 5.88 12.91 7.60
CA TYR A 120 6.67 14.08 8.03
C TYR A 120 5.90 15.39 7.94
N LEU A 121 4.96 15.50 7.01
CA LEU A 121 4.14 16.69 6.79
C LEU A 121 2.82 16.69 7.57
N LEU A 122 2.54 15.66 8.37
CA LEU A 122 1.34 15.61 9.19
C LEU A 122 1.31 16.76 10.20
N THR A 123 0.18 17.44 10.24
CA THR A 123 -0.15 18.47 11.24
C THR A 123 -1.48 18.13 11.89
N LYS A 124 -1.80 18.77 13.02
CA LYS A 124 -3.13 18.65 13.63
C LYS A 124 -4.23 19.07 12.65
N ALA A 125 -4.04 20.19 11.95
CA ALA A 125 -5.00 20.69 10.97
C ALA A 125 -5.24 19.68 9.82
N THR A 126 -4.16 19.07 9.28
CA THR A 126 -4.28 18.05 8.24
C THR A 126 -5.04 16.83 8.73
N ILE A 127 -4.76 16.36 9.97
CA ILE A 127 -5.48 15.20 10.55
C ILE A 127 -6.96 15.51 10.73
N GLU A 128 -7.30 16.71 11.24
CA GLU A 128 -8.69 17.15 11.39
C GLU A 128 -9.41 17.32 10.04
N GLY A 129 -8.72 17.85 9.03
CA GLY A 129 -9.21 17.94 7.67
C GLY A 129 -9.52 16.56 7.06
N LEU A 130 -8.59 15.59 7.21
CA LEU A 130 -8.79 14.21 6.76
C LEU A 130 -9.93 13.51 7.51
N ASN A 131 -10.12 13.78 8.81
CA ASN A 131 -11.29 13.31 9.56
C ASN A 131 -12.60 13.85 8.97
N ALA A 132 -12.66 15.16 8.71
CA ALA A 132 -13.84 15.82 8.15
C ALA A 132 -14.12 15.37 6.71
N ALA A 133 -13.08 15.08 5.92
CA ALA A 133 -13.19 14.53 4.58
C ALA A 133 -13.66 13.07 4.56
N GLY A 134 -13.63 12.38 5.69
CA GLY A 134 -14.08 11.00 5.83
C GLY A 134 -13.07 9.97 5.36
N LEU A 135 -11.77 10.23 5.55
CA LEU A 135 -10.72 9.24 5.33
C LEU A 135 -11.04 7.96 6.13
N TYR A 136 -10.93 6.81 5.46
CA TYR A 136 -11.18 5.53 6.11
C TYR A 136 -9.93 4.97 6.79
N GLY A 137 -8.79 5.04 6.12
CA GLY A 137 -7.53 4.54 6.65
C GLY A 137 -6.32 5.27 6.10
N LEU A 138 -5.33 5.42 6.95
CA LEU A 138 -4.02 5.98 6.64
C LEU A 138 -2.95 4.93 6.90
N GLN A 139 -2.11 4.68 5.91
CA GLN A 139 -0.88 3.91 6.08
C GLN A 139 0.29 4.87 6.22
N LEU A 140 0.97 4.78 7.36
CA LEU A 140 2.18 5.52 7.66
C LEU A 140 3.38 4.61 7.51
N SER A 141 4.35 5.00 6.70
CA SER A 141 5.56 4.21 6.47
C SER A 141 6.66 4.62 7.44
N ILE A 142 7.16 3.68 8.24
CA ILE A 142 8.30 3.86 9.17
C ILE A 142 9.15 2.60 9.11
N ASP A 143 10.39 2.70 8.66
CA ASP A 143 11.24 1.53 8.40
C ASP A 143 12.29 1.31 9.49
N ASN A 144 12.81 2.38 10.10
CA ASN A 144 13.95 2.34 11.01
C ASN A 144 13.70 3.17 12.27
N ALA A 145 14.51 2.97 13.30
CA ALA A 145 14.51 3.85 14.48
C ALA A 145 15.11 5.21 14.15
N VAL A 146 16.20 5.25 13.41
CA VAL A 146 16.90 6.45 12.92
C VAL A 146 17.08 6.39 11.41
N PRO A 147 17.19 7.54 10.71
CA PRO A 147 17.40 7.55 9.25
C PRO A 147 18.74 6.88 8.88
N ASN A 148 18.74 6.15 7.78
CA ASN A 148 19.94 5.61 7.17
C ASN A 148 19.98 5.92 5.65
N GLU A 149 20.96 5.43 4.93
CA GLU A 149 21.10 5.69 3.48
C GLU A 149 20.00 5.02 2.66
N VAL A 150 19.52 3.86 3.10
CA VAL A 150 18.52 3.06 2.39
C VAL A 150 17.10 3.60 2.62
N SER A 151 16.78 4.00 3.88
CA SER A 151 15.49 4.60 4.20
C SER A 151 15.61 5.82 5.08
N LYS A 152 14.96 6.90 4.68
CA LYS A 152 14.83 8.13 5.46
C LYS A 152 13.58 8.14 6.35
N LYS A 153 12.73 7.11 6.26
CA LYS A 153 11.48 6.96 7.04
C LYS A 153 11.81 6.39 8.42
N SER A 154 11.88 7.23 9.42
CA SER A 154 12.38 6.81 10.72
C SER A 154 11.48 7.25 11.89
N LEU A 155 11.50 6.43 12.95
CA LEU A 155 10.62 6.56 14.11
C LEU A 155 10.89 7.84 14.91
N LYS A 156 12.17 8.11 15.22
CA LYS A 156 12.54 9.21 16.13
C LYS A 156 11.94 10.56 15.72
N PRO A 157 12.09 11.05 14.48
CA PRO A 157 11.46 12.30 14.06
C PRO A 157 9.94 12.23 13.92
N LEU A 158 9.37 11.02 13.78
CA LEU A 158 7.93 10.83 13.63
C LEU A 158 7.18 10.63 14.96
N LEU A 159 7.85 10.44 16.09
CA LEU A 159 7.20 10.31 17.40
C LEU A 159 6.20 11.44 17.72
N PRO A 160 6.51 12.74 17.47
CA PRO A 160 5.52 13.81 17.67
C PRO A 160 4.29 13.64 16.77
N LYS A 161 4.48 13.18 15.53
CA LYS A 161 3.39 12.94 14.56
C LYS A 161 2.52 11.75 14.97
N LEU A 162 3.12 10.69 15.48
CA LEU A 162 2.41 9.55 16.05
C LEU A 162 1.54 9.98 17.25
N ARG A 163 2.04 10.84 18.13
CA ARG A 163 1.25 11.40 19.24
C ARG A 163 0.05 12.21 18.73
N LEU A 164 0.23 13.02 17.69
CA LEU A 164 -0.87 13.75 17.06
C LEU A 164 -1.92 12.78 16.47
N LEU A 165 -1.48 11.75 15.75
CA LEU A 165 -2.38 10.72 15.20
C LEU A 165 -3.14 10.01 16.33
N ALA A 166 -2.46 9.56 17.38
CA ALA A 166 -3.09 8.88 18.51
C ALA A 166 -4.15 9.73 19.20
N ARG A 167 -3.95 11.05 19.26
CA ARG A 167 -4.86 12.00 19.93
C ARG A 167 -6.02 12.44 19.03
N HIS A 168 -5.78 12.67 17.74
CA HIS A 168 -6.72 13.37 16.87
C HIS A 168 -7.30 12.53 15.73
N ALA A 169 -6.64 11.44 15.30
CA ALA A 169 -7.15 10.65 14.18
C ALA A 169 -8.43 9.89 14.56
N ARG A 170 -9.44 10.01 13.70
CA ARG A 170 -10.70 9.24 13.77
C ARG A 170 -10.76 8.15 12.71
N PHE A 171 -9.84 8.14 11.76
CA PHE A 171 -9.64 7.08 10.76
C PHE A 171 -8.72 6.00 11.33
N ARG A 172 -8.62 4.87 10.63
CA ARG A 172 -7.68 3.79 10.98
C ARG A 172 -6.27 4.23 10.63
N VAL A 173 -5.32 3.95 11.52
CA VAL A 173 -3.91 4.21 11.26
C VAL A 173 -3.15 2.88 11.33
N ARG A 174 -2.48 2.55 10.24
CA ARG A 174 -1.60 1.38 10.14
C ARG A 174 -0.18 1.84 9.89
N ILE A 175 0.74 1.32 10.67
CA ILE A 175 2.17 1.53 10.45
C ILE A 175 2.69 0.37 9.60
N ASN A 176 3.34 0.70 8.49
CA ASN A 176 4.00 -0.28 7.65
C ASN A 176 5.51 -0.09 7.72
N THR A 177 6.22 -1.14 8.08
CA THR A 177 7.68 -1.22 8.01
C THR A 177 8.11 -2.01 6.78
N VAL A 178 9.34 -1.80 6.32
CA VAL A 178 9.88 -2.55 5.17
C VAL A 178 11.11 -3.33 5.64
N LEU A 179 10.95 -4.65 5.74
CA LEU A 179 12.05 -5.57 6.04
C LEU A 179 12.99 -5.72 4.84
N GLY A 180 14.29 -5.68 5.10
CA GLY A 180 15.33 -5.68 4.07
C GLY A 180 15.82 -4.29 3.69
N SER A 181 15.18 -3.21 4.18
CA SER A 181 15.68 -1.83 4.02
C SER A 181 16.76 -1.45 5.04
N SER A 182 16.90 -2.23 6.10
CA SER A 182 17.88 -2.05 7.17
C SER A 182 18.02 -3.36 7.96
N ASN A 183 18.73 -3.30 9.10
CA ASN A 183 18.75 -4.41 10.07
C ASN A 183 17.31 -4.77 10.48
N PRO A 184 16.89 -6.04 10.42
CA PRO A 184 15.54 -6.48 10.81
C PRO A 184 15.11 -6.02 12.21
N GLU A 185 16.05 -5.89 13.15
CA GLU A 185 15.79 -5.43 14.51
C GLU A 185 15.24 -3.98 14.55
N GLU A 186 15.63 -3.15 13.62
CA GLU A 186 15.11 -1.79 13.49
C GLU A 186 13.60 -1.81 13.19
N ALA A 187 13.18 -2.62 12.22
CA ALA A 187 11.77 -2.80 11.88
C ALA A 187 10.97 -3.38 13.05
N LEU A 188 11.55 -4.34 13.79
CA LEU A 188 10.93 -4.91 14.99
C LEU A 188 10.77 -3.88 16.10
N ALA A 189 11.79 -3.06 16.35
CA ALA A 189 11.74 -1.98 17.34
C ALA A 189 10.66 -0.95 16.99
N VAL A 190 10.54 -0.57 15.69
CA VAL A 190 9.46 0.28 15.20
C VAL A 190 8.10 -0.34 15.47
N ALA A 191 7.92 -1.61 15.10
CA ALA A 191 6.64 -2.31 15.28
C ALA A 191 6.25 -2.40 16.76
N LYS A 192 7.18 -2.78 17.66
CA LYS A 192 6.95 -2.83 19.10
C LYS A 192 6.54 -1.47 19.65
N THR A 193 7.27 -0.40 19.31
CA THR A 193 6.95 0.96 19.75
C THR A 193 5.60 1.42 19.24
N CYS A 194 5.30 1.21 17.96
CA CYS A 194 4.03 1.65 17.39
C CYS A 194 2.85 0.85 17.96
N THR A 195 3.02 -0.44 18.22
CA THR A 195 1.99 -1.27 18.86
C THR A 195 1.74 -0.83 20.30
N SER A 196 2.78 -0.47 21.07
CA SER A 196 2.62 0.08 22.42
C SER A 196 1.86 1.41 22.45
N LEU A 197 1.94 2.20 21.36
CA LEU A 197 1.14 3.40 21.16
C LEU A 197 -0.29 3.13 20.66
N GLY A 198 -0.67 1.87 20.49
CA GLY A 198 -2.02 1.45 20.09
C GLY A 198 -2.26 1.39 18.58
N PHE A 199 -1.25 1.54 17.74
CA PHE A 199 -1.38 1.44 16.29
C PHE A 199 -1.37 -0.01 15.80
N GLU A 200 -2.06 -0.26 14.68
CA GLU A 200 -1.90 -1.51 13.92
C GLU A 200 -0.55 -1.47 13.21
N THR A 201 0.19 -2.57 13.25
CA THR A 201 1.48 -2.70 12.55
C THR A 201 1.42 -3.79 11.49
N ASN A 202 2.14 -3.57 10.42
CA ASN A 202 2.33 -4.50 9.32
C ASN A 202 3.76 -4.37 8.81
N CYS A 203 4.27 -5.39 8.13
CA CYS A 203 5.53 -5.28 7.43
C CYS A 203 5.41 -5.77 5.99
N SER A 204 6.16 -5.13 5.13
CA SER A 204 6.37 -5.50 3.74
C SER A 204 7.83 -5.93 3.56
N LEU A 205 8.10 -6.70 2.51
CA LEU A 205 9.45 -7.11 2.17
C LEU A 205 10.02 -6.21 1.08
N VAL A 206 11.30 -5.86 1.17
CA VAL A 206 12.02 -5.21 0.08
C VAL A 206 12.05 -6.17 -1.11
N ARG A 207 11.90 -5.61 -2.28
CA ARG A 207 12.03 -6.32 -3.54
C ARG A 207 13.17 -5.75 -4.34
N GLU A 208 13.73 -6.58 -5.19
CA GLU A 208 14.71 -6.19 -6.18
C GLU A 208 14.08 -5.39 -7.33
N ALA A 209 14.91 -4.78 -8.16
CA ALA A 209 14.43 -4.06 -9.34
C ALA A 209 13.66 -4.95 -10.33
N SER A 210 13.96 -6.25 -10.35
CA SER A 210 13.21 -7.29 -11.10
C SER A 210 11.76 -7.44 -10.65
N GLY A 211 11.42 -6.98 -9.43
CA GLY A 211 10.17 -7.20 -8.75
C GLY A 211 10.13 -8.47 -7.90
N SER A 212 11.20 -9.27 -7.93
CA SER A 212 11.36 -10.48 -7.12
C SER A 212 11.64 -10.14 -5.66
N LEU A 213 11.41 -11.10 -4.77
CA LEU A 213 11.80 -10.99 -3.38
C LEU A 213 13.34 -10.99 -3.27
N ALA A 214 13.89 -10.00 -2.58
CA ALA A 214 15.30 -10.08 -2.16
C ALA A 214 15.48 -11.27 -1.23
N THR A 215 16.60 -12.00 -1.37
CA THR A 215 16.85 -13.22 -0.59
C THR A 215 16.79 -12.92 0.91
N PRO A 216 15.81 -13.47 1.64
CA PRO A 216 15.67 -13.19 3.06
C PRO A 216 16.72 -13.94 3.87
N THR A 217 17.20 -13.30 4.94
CA THR A 217 18.00 -13.99 5.95
C THR A 217 17.09 -14.77 6.92
N PRO A 218 17.59 -15.80 7.63
CA PRO A 218 16.82 -16.47 8.68
C PRO A 218 16.24 -15.47 9.68
N ARG A 219 17.01 -14.45 10.06
CA ARG A 219 16.55 -13.42 11.00
C ARG A 219 15.43 -12.55 10.43
N THR A 220 15.43 -12.26 9.13
CA THR A 220 14.32 -11.55 8.45
C THR A 220 13.00 -12.31 8.62
N ARG A 221 13.04 -13.64 8.48
CA ARG A 221 11.88 -14.51 8.64
C ARG A 221 11.34 -14.48 10.07
N GLU A 222 12.21 -14.62 11.07
CA GLU A 222 11.85 -14.59 12.49
C GLU A 222 11.20 -13.24 12.85
N VAL A 223 11.84 -12.14 12.47
CA VAL A 223 11.32 -10.79 12.73
C VAL A 223 9.97 -10.57 12.04
N TYR A 224 9.79 -11.08 10.83
CA TYR A 224 8.49 -11.03 10.16
C TYR A 224 7.41 -11.71 11.01
N GLN A 225 7.70 -12.89 11.56
CA GLN A 225 6.78 -13.63 12.46
C GLN A 225 6.50 -12.84 13.75
N GLU A 226 7.55 -12.27 14.37
CA GLU A 226 7.40 -11.46 15.58
C GLU A 226 6.51 -10.24 15.33
N ILE A 227 6.71 -9.50 14.22
CA ILE A 227 5.87 -8.35 13.86
C ILE A 227 4.41 -8.77 13.62
N ARG A 228 4.19 -9.88 12.93
CA ARG A 228 2.83 -10.44 12.75
C ARG A 228 2.17 -10.76 14.08
N ALA A 229 2.91 -11.33 15.03
CA ALA A 229 2.40 -11.66 16.36
C ALA A 229 2.02 -10.41 17.18
N LEU A 230 2.70 -9.29 16.98
CA LEU A 230 2.35 -8.00 17.60
C LEU A 230 1.07 -7.42 17.01
N GLY A 231 0.84 -7.63 15.71
CA GLY A 231 -0.34 -7.17 15.01
C GLY A 231 -1.62 -7.80 15.58
N ARG A 232 -2.73 -7.06 15.53
CA ARG A 232 -4.03 -7.68 15.78
C ARG A 232 -4.29 -8.70 14.68
N ARG A 233 -4.75 -9.88 15.05
CA ARG A 233 -5.19 -10.89 14.08
C ARG A 233 -6.21 -10.27 13.13
N LEU A 234 -5.85 -10.18 11.87
CA LEU A 234 -6.78 -9.82 10.81
C LEU A 234 -7.89 -10.87 10.77
N PRO A 235 -9.09 -10.53 10.25
CA PRO A 235 -10.07 -11.56 9.92
C PRO A 235 -9.41 -12.68 9.12
N ALA A 236 -9.79 -13.92 9.36
CA ALA A 236 -9.13 -15.12 8.79
C ALA A 236 -8.93 -15.08 7.26
N TYR A 237 -9.79 -14.35 6.52
CA TYR A 237 -9.64 -14.17 5.06
C TYR A 237 -8.51 -13.18 4.65
N LEU A 238 -8.03 -12.36 5.60
CA LEU A 238 -6.88 -11.45 5.40
C LEU A 238 -5.63 -11.96 6.13
N ASP A 239 -5.79 -12.86 7.09
CA ASP A 239 -4.70 -13.48 7.83
C ASP A 239 -4.32 -14.77 7.12
N ASP A 240 -3.45 -14.66 6.12
CA ASP A 240 -2.88 -15.81 5.43
C ASP A 240 -1.37 -15.93 5.71
N ASP A 241 -0.87 -17.08 5.39
CA ASP A 241 0.54 -17.43 5.50
C ASP A 241 1.35 -17.11 4.24
N TYR A 242 0.74 -16.40 3.26
CA TYR A 242 1.34 -16.12 1.96
C TYR A 242 2.79 -15.65 2.04
N THR A 243 3.03 -14.57 2.82
CA THR A 243 4.39 -14.02 2.93
C THR A 243 5.33 -14.99 3.65
N MET A 244 4.84 -15.75 4.64
CA MET A 244 5.64 -16.77 5.30
C MET A 244 6.02 -17.88 4.34
N ARG A 245 5.06 -18.41 3.60
CA ARG A 245 5.31 -19.41 2.57
C ARG A 245 6.29 -18.92 1.52
N LEU A 246 6.14 -17.66 1.08
CA LEU A 246 7.08 -17.06 0.13
C LEU A 246 8.51 -16.99 0.69
N LEU A 247 8.64 -16.68 1.99
CA LEU A 247 9.94 -16.67 2.68
C LEU A 247 10.54 -18.08 2.85
N ASP A 248 9.69 -19.11 3.01
CA ASP A 248 10.11 -20.49 3.26
C ASP A 248 10.36 -21.26 1.95
N GLU A 249 9.47 -21.12 0.98
CA GLU A 249 9.43 -21.90 -0.25
C GLU A 249 10.07 -21.15 -1.45
N GLY A 250 10.23 -19.83 -1.33
CA GLY A 250 10.74 -18.96 -2.43
C GLY A 250 9.73 -18.74 -3.57
N THR A 251 8.78 -19.64 -3.72
CA THR A 251 7.73 -19.58 -4.75
C THR A 251 6.39 -20.06 -4.19
N ILE A 252 5.30 -19.48 -4.71
CA ILE A 252 3.94 -19.88 -4.34
C ILE A 252 3.09 -19.95 -5.60
N ASP A 253 2.27 -21.01 -5.70
CA ASP A 253 1.28 -21.10 -6.77
C ASP A 253 0.03 -20.29 -6.41
N TRP A 254 -0.28 -19.27 -7.21
CA TRP A 254 -1.49 -18.48 -7.12
C TRP A 254 -1.74 -17.69 -8.40
N LYS A 255 -2.99 -17.33 -8.65
CA LYS A 255 -3.37 -16.53 -9.82
C LYS A 255 -3.49 -15.06 -9.46
N CYS A 256 -2.53 -14.26 -9.94
CA CYS A 256 -2.53 -12.81 -9.74
C CYS A 256 -3.61 -12.16 -10.63
N ARG A 257 -4.47 -11.34 -10.00
CA ARG A 257 -5.53 -10.56 -10.65
C ARG A 257 -5.17 -9.07 -10.78
N ALA A 258 -3.87 -8.76 -10.82
CA ALA A 258 -3.44 -7.37 -11.08
C ALA A 258 -3.89 -6.93 -12.49
N GLY A 259 -4.28 -5.65 -12.59
CA GLY A 259 -5.00 -5.11 -13.75
C GLY A 259 -6.51 -5.20 -13.61
N ALA A 260 -7.02 -6.23 -12.94
CA ALA A 260 -8.47 -6.40 -12.72
C ALA A 260 -8.91 -6.05 -11.30
N ARG A 261 -8.44 -6.81 -10.30
CA ARG A 261 -8.83 -6.61 -8.89
C ARG A 261 -8.05 -5.51 -8.20
N THR A 262 -6.85 -5.28 -8.67
CA THR A 262 -6.00 -4.18 -8.20
C THR A 262 -5.14 -3.68 -9.34
N PHE A 263 -4.90 -2.38 -9.39
CA PHE A 263 -3.97 -1.74 -10.32
C PHE A 263 -3.54 -0.37 -9.81
N MET A 264 -2.51 0.18 -10.44
CA MET A 264 -2.05 1.54 -10.20
C MET A 264 -2.41 2.44 -11.37
N VAL A 265 -2.74 3.69 -11.05
CA VAL A 265 -2.81 4.79 -12.01
C VAL A 265 -1.72 5.77 -11.63
N CYS A 266 -0.72 5.93 -12.48
CA CYS A 266 0.38 6.84 -12.22
C CYS A 266 0.05 8.29 -12.62
N GLU A 267 0.98 9.18 -12.38
CA GLU A 267 0.84 10.61 -12.67
C GLU A 267 0.55 10.89 -14.16
N ASP A 268 1.07 10.01 -15.04
CA ASP A 268 0.82 10.05 -16.49
C ASP A 268 -0.61 9.63 -16.89
N GLY A 269 -1.40 9.13 -15.93
CA GLY A 269 -2.77 8.66 -16.17
C GLY A 269 -2.87 7.27 -16.76
N LEU A 270 -1.78 6.55 -16.88
CA LEU A 270 -1.78 5.18 -17.39
C LEU A 270 -2.08 4.16 -16.28
N VAL A 271 -2.82 3.13 -16.63
CA VAL A 271 -3.05 1.96 -15.79
C VAL A 271 -1.86 1.03 -15.86
N HIS A 272 -1.35 0.64 -14.69
CA HIS A 272 -0.28 -0.34 -14.55
C HIS A 272 -0.74 -1.49 -13.65
N LEU A 273 -0.32 -2.71 -13.94
CA LEU A 273 -0.69 -3.89 -13.16
C LEU A 273 -0.36 -3.73 -11.68
N CYS A 274 0.86 -3.32 -11.40
CA CYS A 274 1.39 -3.01 -10.08
C CYS A 274 2.70 -2.24 -10.21
N GLN A 275 3.28 -1.81 -9.09
CA GLN A 275 4.53 -1.04 -9.08
C GLN A 275 5.70 -1.71 -9.82
N PRO A 276 6.01 -3.04 -9.65
CA PRO A 276 7.06 -3.67 -10.43
C PRO A 276 6.74 -3.84 -11.93
N ARG A 277 5.50 -3.65 -12.32
CA ARG A 277 5.03 -3.83 -13.69
C ARG A 277 4.52 -2.52 -14.30
N MET A 278 5.28 -1.45 -14.09
CA MET A 278 5.05 -0.18 -14.76
C MET A 278 5.09 -0.35 -16.28
N GLY A 279 4.20 0.36 -16.99
CA GLY A 279 4.08 0.23 -18.45
C GLY A 279 3.18 -0.94 -18.92
N ASN A 280 2.69 -1.79 -18.03
CA ASN A 280 1.80 -2.89 -18.36
C ASN A 280 0.47 -2.77 -17.59
N PRO A 281 -0.71 -2.75 -18.25
CA PRO A 281 -0.85 -2.72 -19.70
C PRO A 281 -0.45 -1.38 -20.35
N GLY A 282 -0.29 -0.28 -19.59
CA GLY A 282 0.03 1.04 -20.12
C GLY A 282 -1.15 1.73 -20.84
N THR A 283 -2.36 1.27 -20.57
CA THR A 283 -3.58 1.86 -21.14
C THR A 283 -3.97 3.13 -20.39
N PRO A 284 -4.33 4.25 -21.06
CA PRO A 284 -4.87 5.41 -20.38
C PRO A 284 -6.10 5.05 -19.54
N LEU A 285 -6.16 5.53 -18.28
CA LEU A 285 -7.26 5.18 -17.38
C LEU A 285 -8.63 5.53 -17.97
N LEU A 286 -8.76 6.71 -18.60
CA LEU A 286 -10.04 7.16 -19.15
C LEU A 286 -10.53 6.31 -20.33
N ALA A 287 -9.63 5.50 -20.92
CA ALA A 287 -9.96 4.52 -21.95
C ALA A 287 -10.02 3.07 -21.41
N TYR A 288 -9.70 2.86 -20.11
CA TYR A 288 -9.70 1.55 -19.48
C TYR A 288 -11.13 1.12 -19.17
N THR A 289 -11.54 0.00 -19.71
CA THR A 289 -12.95 -0.46 -19.69
C THR A 289 -13.13 -1.73 -18.84
N VAL A 290 -14.37 -2.17 -18.72
CA VAL A 290 -14.70 -3.47 -18.11
C VAL A 290 -14.13 -4.64 -18.95
N ASP A 291 -14.01 -4.49 -20.25
CA ASP A 291 -13.42 -5.53 -21.10
C ASP A 291 -11.90 -5.64 -20.86
N ASP A 292 -11.23 -4.54 -20.58
CA ASP A 292 -9.83 -4.56 -20.12
C ASP A 292 -9.71 -5.29 -18.77
N ILE A 293 -10.61 -5.01 -17.81
CA ILE A 293 -10.68 -5.71 -16.52
C ILE A 293 -10.85 -7.21 -16.74
N ARG A 294 -11.77 -7.64 -17.61
CA ARG A 294 -12.00 -9.06 -17.94
C ARG A 294 -10.76 -9.71 -18.56
N ARG A 295 -10.13 -9.02 -19.50
CA ARG A 295 -8.89 -9.49 -20.13
C ARG A 295 -7.79 -9.68 -19.09
N GLU A 296 -7.54 -8.67 -18.25
CA GLU A 296 -6.52 -8.73 -17.23
C GLU A 296 -6.84 -9.71 -16.09
N PHE A 297 -8.13 -9.97 -15.83
CA PHE A 297 -8.53 -10.97 -14.85
C PHE A 297 -8.07 -12.38 -15.23
N ASP A 298 -8.10 -12.71 -16.51
CA ASP A 298 -7.74 -14.04 -17.01
C ASP A 298 -6.30 -14.11 -17.50
N ALA A 299 -5.66 -13.00 -17.83
CA ALA A 299 -4.29 -12.94 -18.32
C ALA A 299 -3.28 -13.54 -17.33
N PRO A 300 -2.35 -14.40 -17.79
CA PRO A 300 -1.31 -14.96 -16.94
C PRO A 300 -0.34 -13.88 -16.47
N LYS A 301 0.14 -14.00 -15.24
CA LYS A 301 1.13 -13.11 -14.63
C LYS A 301 2.31 -13.98 -14.17
N PRO A 302 3.31 -14.24 -15.03
CA PRO A 302 4.44 -15.15 -14.71
C PRO A 302 5.19 -14.78 -13.44
N CYS A 303 5.24 -13.46 -13.11
CA CYS A 303 5.86 -12.98 -11.88
C CYS A 303 5.08 -13.32 -10.59
N ALA A 304 3.90 -13.92 -10.67
CA ALA A 304 3.08 -14.19 -9.48
C ALA A 304 3.78 -15.14 -8.50
N ALA A 305 4.47 -16.15 -9.01
CA ALA A 305 5.09 -17.19 -8.18
C ALA A 305 6.10 -16.63 -7.15
N THR A 306 6.83 -15.58 -7.48
CA THR A 306 7.85 -14.95 -6.61
C THR A 306 7.46 -13.55 -6.12
N CYS A 307 6.19 -13.17 -6.27
CA CYS A 307 5.72 -11.82 -6.03
C CYS A 307 5.63 -11.50 -4.53
N PRO A 308 6.33 -10.49 -3.99
CA PRO A 308 6.19 -10.10 -2.58
C PRO A 308 5.08 -9.05 -2.35
N ILE A 309 4.24 -8.78 -3.34
CA ILE A 309 3.21 -7.73 -3.26
C ILE A 309 1.95 -8.27 -2.57
N ALA A 310 1.93 -8.21 -1.25
CA ALA A 310 0.86 -8.77 -0.44
C ALA A 310 -0.55 -8.23 -0.81
N PHE A 311 -0.68 -6.93 -1.15
CA PHE A 311 -1.99 -6.39 -1.52
C PHE A 311 -2.55 -6.99 -2.82
N ALA A 312 -1.68 -7.32 -3.79
CA ALA A 312 -2.11 -7.98 -5.02
C ALA A 312 -2.60 -9.40 -4.74
N HIS A 313 -1.92 -10.11 -3.83
CA HIS A 313 -2.36 -11.42 -3.36
C HIS A 313 -3.70 -11.34 -2.62
N HIS A 314 -3.83 -10.44 -1.64
CA HIS A 314 -5.08 -10.27 -0.87
C HIS A 314 -6.27 -9.91 -1.77
N ALA A 315 -6.09 -9.00 -2.74
CA ALA A 315 -7.16 -8.67 -3.69
C ALA A 315 -7.53 -9.87 -4.59
N SER A 316 -6.55 -10.69 -4.97
CA SER A 316 -6.76 -11.86 -5.82
C SER A 316 -7.42 -13.02 -5.08
N ARG A 317 -7.18 -13.17 -3.76
CA ARG A 317 -7.76 -14.24 -2.93
C ARG A 317 -9.29 -14.22 -2.90
N LEU A 318 -9.90 -13.06 -3.09
CA LEU A 318 -11.37 -12.98 -3.17
C LEU A 318 -11.95 -13.88 -4.27
N ASP A 319 -11.13 -14.22 -5.26
CA ASP A 319 -11.48 -15.09 -6.37
C ASP A 319 -10.90 -16.53 -6.24
N GLY A 320 -10.31 -16.87 -5.10
CA GLY A 320 -9.67 -18.18 -4.86
C GLY A 320 -10.62 -19.38 -4.97
N TRP A 321 -11.91 -19.16 -4.77
CA TRP A 321 -12.96 -20.18 -4.93
C TRP A 321 -13.32 -20.46 -6.42
N ARG A 322 -12.90 -19.56 -7.33
CA ARG A 322 -13.12 -19.75 -8.76
C ARG A 322 -12.12 -20.75 -9.32
N SER A 323 -12.57 -21.64 -10.18
CA SER A 323 -11.70 -22.64 -10.82
C SER A 323 -10.45 -21.98 -11.43
N GLN A 324 -9.29 -22.47 -11.03
CA GLN A 324 -7.99 -22.05 -11.53
C GLN A 324 -7.54 -22.95 -12.68
N LYS A 325 -8.44 -23.37 -13.57
CA LYS A 325 -8.07 -24.26 -14.69
C LYS A 325 -6.90 -23.68 -15.48
N GLY A 326 -5.78 -24.36 -15.35
CA GLY A 326 -4.75 -24.57 -16.33
C GLY A 326 -4.11 -23.34 -16.97
N VAL A 327 -3.16 -22.70 -16.27
CA VAL A 327 -2.03 -22.08 -16.99
C VAL A 327 -0.76 -22.70 -16.41
N PRO A 328 0.05 -23.41 -17.23
CA PRO A 328 1.36 -23.88 -16.79
C PRO A 328 2.17 -22.68 -16.32
N LEU A 329 2.92 -22.83 -15.22
CA LEU A 329 3.96 -21.89 -14.81
C LEU A 329 5.03 -21.87 -15.93
N LEU A 330 4.87 -20.97 -16.87
CA LEU A 330 5.95 -20.67 -17.80
C LEU A 330 6.96 -19.83 -17.01
N VAL A 331 8.03 -20.47 -16.57
CA VAL A 331 9.25 -19.82 -16.09
C VAL A 331 9.91 -19.21 -17.34
N GLY A 332 9.43 -18.07 -17.75
CA GLY A 332 10.00 -17.27 -18.82
C GLY A 332 10.66 -16.05 -18.22
N GLU A 333 11.82 -15.69 -18.79
CA GLU A 333 12.52 -14.46 -18.43
C GLU A 333 11.57 -13.26 -18.45
N VAL A 334 11.53 -12.55 -17.34
CA VAL A 334 10.75 -11.33 -17.17
C VAL A 334 11.46 -10.23 -17.97
N PRO A 335 10.88 -9.69 -19.04
CA PRO A 335 11.53 -8.61 -19.78
C PRO A 335 11.74 -7.41 -18.86
N PRO A 336 12.89 -6.72 -18.95
CA PRO A 336 13.17 -5.55 -18.14
C PRO A 336 12.12 -4.49 -18.38
N THR A 337 11.65 -3.87 -17.30
CA THR A 337 10.68 -2.78 -17.34
C THR A 337 11.23 -1.63 -18.18
N GLY A 338 10.55 -1.24 -19.24
CA GLY A 338 10.98 -0.26 -20.22
C GLY A 338 10.98 1.21 -19.75
N ARG A 339 11.20 1.49 -18.47
CA ARG A 339 11.62 2.80 -17.98
C ARG A 339 13.07 2.72 -17.58
N ARG A 340 13.86 3.65 -18.10
CA ARG A 340 15.24 3.88 -17.69
C ARG A 340 15.26 3.91 -16.16
N SER A 341 15.84 2.89 -15.56
CA SER A 341 16.28 2.98 -14.19
C SER A 341 17.15 4.23 -14.13
N ALA A 342 16.82 5.17 -13.26
CA ALA A 342 17.83 6.07 -12.80
C ALA A 342 18.93 5.16 -12.24
N ALA A 343 20.01 5.01 -13.00
CA ALA A 343 21.17 4.29 -12.54
C ALA A 343 21.48 4.84 -11.16
N LEU A 344 21.77 3.93 -10.23
CA LEU A 344 22.47 4.27 -9.01
C LEU A 344 23.77 4.98 -9.43
N VAL A 345 23.72 6.30 -9.52
CA VAL A 345 24.93 7.10 -9.51
C VAL A 345 25.26 7.26 -8.04
N VAL A 346 26.08 6.33 -7.56
CA VAL A 346 26.87 6.54 -6.35
C VAL A 346 27.91 7.59 -6.73
N LEU A 347 27.72 8.79 -6.24
CA LEU A 347 28.77 9.77 -6.00
C LEU A 347 28.72 10.15 -4.52
#